data_33dc43ccc76083117849ff41244b0f1c
#
_entry.id   33dc43ccc76083117849ff41244b0f1c
#
_cell.length_a   1.000
_cell.length_b   1.000
_cell.length_c   1.000
_cell.angle_alpha   90.00
_cell.angle_beta   90.00
_cell.angle_gamma   90.00
#
_symmetry.space_group_name_H-M   'P 1'
#
loop_
_entity.id
_entity.type
_entity.pdbx_description
1 polymer ?
#
loop_
_entity_poly.entity_id
_entity_poly.type
_entity_poly.pdbx_seq_one_letter_code
_entity_poly.pdbx_strand_id
1 'polypeptide(L)'
;MFNDITIVKVHPDTALQRVGGAFMAASARDELHWFQEPDGRISEVAEFILDSIDGRRSVKEIVSLICDEFEVDPVVARADVIKFLELLVEKQVLAV
;
A
#
# COMPACT_ATOMS: atom_id res chain seq x y z
N MET A 1 -12.99 1.22 -9.18
CA MET A 1 -12.47 2.52 -8.73
C MET A 1 -12.51 2.60 -7.21
N PHE A 2 -11.51 3.22 -6.61
CA PHE A 2 -11.41 3.33 -5.16
C PHE A 2 -12.33 4.40 -4.58
N ASN A 3 -12.97 4.07 -3.48
CA ASN A 3 -13.71 5.03 -2.68
C ASN A 3 -13.43 4.73 -1.19
N ASP A 4 -14.05 5.48 -0.30
CA ASP A 4 -13.76 5.38 1.14
C ASP A 4 -14.10 4.02 1.74
N ILE A 5 -15.05 3.30 1.18
CA ILE A 5 -15.48 2.00 1.70
C ILE A 5 -14.81 0.81 1.01
N THR A 6 -13.95 1.07 0.01
CA THR A 6 -13.23 0.01 -0.68
C THR A 6 -12.27 -0.67 0.29
N ILE A 7 -12.35 -2.00 0.36
CA ILE A 7 -11.45 -2.81 1.18
C ILE A 7 -10.38 -3.40 0.27
N VAL A 8 -9.12 -3.19 0.64
CA VAL A 8 -7.97 -3.63 -0.14
C VAL A 8 -7.30 -4.80 0.57
N LYS A 9 -6.86 -5.78 -0.19
CA LYS A 9 -6.14 -6.94 0.34
C LYS A 9 -4.95 -7.26 -0.55
N VAL A 10 -3.99 -8.00 -0.03
CA VAL A 10 -2.89 -8.53 -0.85
C VAL A 10 -3.49 -9.51 -1.85
N HIS A 11 -3.08 -9.40 -3.10
CA HIS A 11 -3.57 -10.31 -4.16
C HIS A 11 -3.29 -11.76 -3.74
N PRO A 12 -4.25 -12.69 -3.89
CA PRO A 12 -4.10 -14.06 -3.40
C PRO A 12 -2.90 -14.82 -4.00
N ASP A 13 -2.48 -14.42 -5.20
CA ASP A 13 -1.35 -15.07 -5.87
C ASP A 13 -0.05 -14.27 -5.72
N THR A 14 -0.04 -13.30 -4.82
CA THR A 14 1.12 -12.44 -4.59
C THR A 14 1.71 -12.70 -3.22
N ALA A 15 3.03 -12.82 -3.15
CA ALA A 15 3.75 -12.86 -1.88
C ALA A 15 4.36 -11.47 -1.63
N LEU A 16 3.98 -10.85 -0.52
CA LEU A 16 4.52 -9.56 -0.11
C LEU A 16 5.44 -9.81 1.08
N GLN A 17 6.68 -9.35 0.97
CA GLN A 17 7.72 -9.65 1.95
C GLN A 17 8.57 -8.42 2.24
N ARG A 18 8.88 -8.23 3.51
CA ARG A 18 9.83 -7.19 3.92
C ARG A 18 11.25 -7.75 3.80
N VAL A 19 12.11 -7.03 3.09
CA VAL A 19 13.52 -7.40 2.92
C VAL A 19 14.37 -6.21 3.30
N GLY A 20 15.00 -6.26 4.46
CA GLY A 20 15.75 -5.13 4.99
C GLY A 20 14.85 -3.93 5.21
N GLY A 21 15.19 -2.78 4.64
CA GLY A 21 14.37 -1.57 4.72
C GLY A 21 13.39 -1.39 3.57
N ALA A 22 13.21 -2.42 2.73
CA ALA A 22 12.35 -2.37 1.56
C ALA A 22 11.27 -3.44 1.61
N PHE A 23 10.28 -3.32 0.72
CA PHE A 23 9.29 -4.37 0.49
C PHE A 23 9.50 -4.98 -0.90
N MET A 24 9.30 -6.27 -1.00
CA MET A 24 9.32 -6.99 -2.26
C MET A 24 8.00 -7.71 -2.44
N ALA A 25 7.45 -7.63 -3.63
CA ALA A 25 6.24 -8.38 -4.00
C ALA A 25 6.54 -9.27 -5.19
N ALA A 26 6.22 -10.56 -5.05
CA ALA A 26 6.30 -11.52 -6.15
C ALA A 26 4.87 -11.78 -6.63
N SER A 27 4.55 -11.35 -7.84
CA SER A 27 3.21 -11.49 -8.38
C SER A 27 3.00 -12.85 -9.05
N ALA A 28 1.73 -13.16 -9.35
CA ALA A 28 1.35 -14.41 -10.02
C ALA A 28 1.99 -14.58 -11.41
N ARG A 29 2.51 -13.51 -12.00
CA ARG A 29 3.15 -13.54 -13.31
C ARG A 29 4.66 -13.71 -13.22
N ASP A 30 5.17 -14.17 -12.08
CA ASP A 30 6.60 -14.29 -11.80
C ASP A 30 7.35 -12.97 -11.89
N GLU A 31 6.66 -11.86 -11.71
CA GLU A 31 7.27 -10.54 -11.68
C GLU A 31 7.62 -10.16 -10.24
N LEU A 32 8.81 -9.58 -10.07
CA LEU A 32 9.24 -9.05 -8.79
C LEU A 32 9.12 -7.53 -8.80
N HIS A 33 8.47 -6.99 -7.78
CA HIS A 33 8.32 -5.56 -7.60
C HIS A 33 9.00 -5.14 -6.32
N TRP A 34 9.93 -4.21 -6.43
CA TRP A 34 10.61 -3.66 -5.27
C TRP A 34 10.07 -2.27 -4.96
N PHE A 35 9.74 -2.04 -3.70
CA PHE A 35 9.24 -0.76 -3.23
C PHE A 35 10.30 -0.13 -2.33
N GLN A 36 11.10 0.75 -2.91
CA GLN A 36 12.19 1.40 -2.22
C GLN A 36 12.53 2.73 -2.86
N GLU A 37 13.04 3.64 -2.05
CA GLU A 37 13.57 4.91 -2.49
C GLU A 37 14.99 4.69 -3.08
N PRO A 38 15.59 5.72 -3.73
CA PRO A 38 16.95 5.58 -4.27
C PRO A 38 18.01 5.18 -3.25
N ASP A 39 17.77 5.41 -1.96
CA ASP A 39 18.68 5.00 -0.89
C ASP A 39 18.53 3.52 -0.48
N GLY A 40 17.65 2.79 -1.15
CA GLY A 40 17.42 1.37 -0.87
C GLY A 40 16.36 1.10 0.19
N ARG A 41 15.67 2.13 0.69
CA ARG A 41 14.62 2.00 1.70
C ARG A 41 13.29 2.43 1.14
N ILE A 42 12.23 1.85 1.67
CA ILE A 42 10.87 2.32 1.37
C ILE A 42 10.56 3.54 2.24
N SER A 43 9.76 4.47 1.74
CA SER A 43 9.36 5.62 2.55
C SER A 43 8.52 5.16 3.75
N GLU A 44 8.57 5.90 4.85
CA GLU A 44 7.82 5.57 6.06
C GLU A 44 6.32 5.51 5.80
N VAL A 45 5.81 6.40 4.96
CA VAL A 45 4.39 6.44 4.64
C VAL A 45 3.99 5.20 3.82
N ALA A 46 4.77 4.84 2.80
CA ALA A 46 4.50 3.66 2.00
C ALA A 46 4.57 2.38 2.84
N GLU A 47 5.57 2.27 3.70
CA GLU A 47 5.71 1.15 4.64
C GLU A 47 4.48 1.04 5.53
N PHE A 48 4.03 2.16 6.09
CA PHE A 48 2.86 2.20 6.96
C PHE A 48 1.60 1.76 6.21
N ILE A 49 1.43 2.21 4.97
CA ILE A 49 0.28 1.81 4.15
C ILE A 49 0.29 0.30 3.92
N LEU A 50 1.43 -0.26 3.53
CA LEU A 50 1.55 -1.70 3.28
C LEU A 50 1.28 -2.51 4.55
N ASP A 51 1.79 -2.06 5.70
CA ASP A 51 1.54 -2.73 6.98
C ASP A 51 0.08 -2.64 7.42
N SER A 52 -0.66 -1.64 6.93
CA SER A 52 -2.06 -1.43 7.29
C SER A 52 -3.04 -2.28 6.49
N ILE A 53 -2.58 -2.89 5.41
CA ILE A 53 -3.44 -3.70 4.53
C ILE A 53 -3.59 -5.09 5.13
N ASP A 54 -4.79 -5.39 5.63
CA ASP A 54 -5.10 -6.66 6.28
C ASP A 54 -6.32 -7.38 5.66
N GLY A 55 -6.86 -6.86 4.56
CA GLY A 55 -8.04 -7.42 3.93
C GLY A 55 -9.35 -7.06 4.62
N ARG A 56 -9.30 -6.21 5.63
CA ARG A 56 -10.48 -5.77 6.42
C ARG A 56 -10.62 -4.27 6.48
N ARG A 57 -9.50 -3.53 6.47
CA ARG A 57 -9.52 -2.08 6.56
C ARG A 57 -9.93 -1.49 5.22
N SER A 58 -10.84 -0.50 5.30
CA SER A 58 -11.24 0.27 4.14
C SER A 58 -10.21 1.36 3.85
N VAL A 59 -10.31 1.96 2.67
CA VAL A 59 -9.47 3.12 2.30
C VAL A 59 -9.60 4.21 3.36
N LYS A 60 -10.83 4.51 3.80
CA LYS A 60 -11.07 5.53 4.84
C LYS A 60 -10.31 5.22 6.13
N GLU A 61 -10.32 3.96 6.56
CA GLU A 61 -9.62 3.56 7.78
C GLU A 61 -8.10 3.72 7.63
N ILE A 62 -7.56 3.35 6.48
CA ILE A 62 -6.13 3.51 6.20
C ILE A 62 -5.74 4.98 6.22
N VAL A 63 -6.55 5.83 5.57
CA VAL A 63 -6.32 7.28 5.56
C VAL A 63 -6.35 7.84 6.99
N SER A 64 -7.31 7.41 7.79
CA SER A 64 -7.41 7.84 9.18
C SER A 64 -6.16 7.47 9.99
N LEU A 65 -5.65 6.25 9.81
CA LEU A 65 -4.43 5.80 10.47
C LEU A 65 -3.22 6.63 10.05
N ILE A 66 -3.12 6.96 8.76
CA ILE A 66 -2.04 7.80 8.24
C ILE A 66 -2.08 9.19 8.86
N CYS A 67 -3.27 9.79 8.95
CA CYS A 67 -3.44 11.11 9.54
C CYS A 67 -3.04 11.13 11.02
N ASP A 68 -3.37 10.07 11.75
CA ASP A 68 -3.00 9.95 13.15
C ASP A 68 -1.49 9.77 13.35
N GLU A 69 -0.86 9.03 12.47
CA GLU A 69 0.57 8.72 12.61
C GLU A 69 1.48 9.85 12.12
N PHE A 70 1.12 10.50 11.03
CA PHE A 70 2.00 11.46 10.35
C PHE A 70 1.51 12.90 10.39
N GLU A 71 0.39 13.17 11.03
CA GLU A 71 -0.17 14.52 11.17
C GLU A 71 -0.30 15.27 9.84
N VAL A 72 -0.81 14.58 8.81
CA VAL A 72 -1.00 15.17 7.48
C VAL A 72 -2.46 15.57 7.27
N ASP A 73 -2.68 16.49 6.32
CA ASP A 73 -4.03 16.92 5.94
C ASP A 73 -4.81 15.73 5.37
N PRO A 74 -6.03 15.45 5.85
CA PRO A 74 -6.82 14.31 5.38
C PRO A 74 -7.08 14.29 3.88
N VAL A 75 -7.25 15.44 3.25
CA VAL A 75 -7.50 15.52 1.80
C VAL A 75 -6.25 15.08 1.03
N VAL A 76 -5.08 15.55 1.46
CA VAL A 76 -3.81 15.18 0.85
C VAL A 76 -3.51 13.71 1.09
N ALA A 77 -3.70 13.25 2.33
CA ALA A 77 -3.47 11.85 2.69
C ALA A 77 -4.34 10.90 1.86
N ARG A 78 -5.63 11.23 1.70
CA ARG A 78 -6.55 10.42 0.91
C ARG A 78 -6.11 10.32 -0.55
N ALA A 79 -5.74 11.43 -1.14
CA ALA A 79 -5.27 11.44 -2.53
C ALA A 79 -4.02 10.60 -2.71
N ASP A 80 -3.06 10.72 -1.81
CA ASP A 80 -1.80 9.98 -1.86
C ASP A 80 -2.02 8.48 -1.64
N VAL A 81 -2.85 8.12 -0.65
CA VAL A 81 -3.17 6.71 -0.37
C VAL A 81 -3.84 6.06 -1.58
N ILE A 82 -4.86 6.71 -2.14
CA ILE A 82 -5.58 6.16 -3.28
C ILE A 82 -4.64 5.97 -4.48
N LYS A 83 -3.81 6.96 -4.77
CA LYS A 83 -2.86 6.88 -5.87
C LYS A 83 -1.90 5.70 -5.70
N PHE A 84 -1.38 5.52 -4.49
CA PHE A 84 -0.47 4.41 -4.17
C PHE A 84 -1.17 3.06 -4.31
N LEU A 85 -2.38 2.93 -3.76
CA LEU A 85 -3.14 1.69 -3.82
C LEU A 85 -3.54 1.33 -5.26
N GLU A 86 -3.95 2.31 -6.06
CA GLU A 86 -4.28 2.08 -7.48
C GLU A 86 -3.07 1.54 -8.24
N LEU A 87 -1.90 2.10 -7.99
CA LEU A 87 -0.67 1.62 -8.61
C LEU A 87 -0.41 0.16 -8.26
N LEU A 88 -0.58 -0.22 -7.01
CA LEU A 88 -0.34 -1.59 -6.56
C LEU A 88 -1.38 -2.57 -7.10
N VAL A 89 -2.63 -2.15 -7.26
CA VAL A 89 -3.66 -2.98 -7.89
C VAL A 89 -3.34 -3.18 -9.37
N GLU A 90 -2.89 -2.13 -10.05
CA GLU A 90 -2.47 -2.21 -11.45
C GLU A 90 -1.33 -3.22 -11.64
N LYS A 91 -0.41 -3.27 -10.69
CA LYS A 91 0.72 -4.22 -10.71
C LYS A 91 0.34 -5.61 -10.20
N GLN A 92 -0.92 -5.83 -9.84
CA GLN A 92 -1.42 -7.09 -9.29
C GLN A 92 -0.77 -7.49 -7.97
N VAL A 93 -0.29 -6.53 -7.23
CA VAL A 93 0.21 -6.74 -5.86
C VAL A 93 -0.96 -6.75 -4.88
N LEU A 94 -1.95 -5.89 -5.11
CA LEU A 94 -3.15 -5.81 -4.30
C LEU A 94 -4.38 -6.13 -5.13
N ALA A 95 -5.46 -6.50 -4.43
CA ALA A 95 -6.77 -6.75 -5.03
C ALA A 95 -7.84 -6.02 -4.23
N VAL A 96 -8.97 -5.78 -4.89
CA VAL A 96 -10.16 -5.18 -4.25
C VAL A 96 -11.34 -6.10 -4.33
#